data_3165800c578dbbc26413a36ce5e2efbf
#
_entry.id   3165800c578dbbc26413a36ce5e2efbf
#
_cell.length_a   1.000
_cell.length_b   1.000
_cell.length_c   1.000
_cell.angle_alpha   90.00
_cell.angle_beta   90.00
_cell.angle_gamma   90.00
#
_symmetry.space_group_name_H-M   'P 1'
#
loop_
_entity.id
_entity.type
_entity.pdbx_description
1 polymer ?
#
loop_
_entity_poly.entity_id
_entity_poly.type
_entity_poly.pdbx_seq_one_letter_code
_entity_poly.pdbx_strand_id
1 'polypeptide(L)'
;MPLPKERIYTIDDIYALPDGERAELIDGQIYMMAPPNTRHQVIVGELYATIRNYIKSKSGSCKPYVSPFAVFLNEDNKNYIEPDLTVVCSPNKVDEKGCHGAPDWVIEVVSPAIQSKDYGIKLFKYRMSGVREYWIINPMKGIVNVYDFENESGTGLYSFDDEILVCIYPDLSIVISELL
;
A
#
# COMPACT_ATOMS: atom_id res chain seq x y z
N MET A 1 17.76 -24.88 26.30
CA MET A 1 18.49 -24.39 25.12
C MET A 1 17.93 -23.01 24.79
N PRO A 2 18.70 -21.91 24.79
CA PRO A 2 18.17 -20.62 24.37
C PRO A 2 17.84 -20.70 22.89
N LEU A 3 16.64 -20.18 22.52
CA LEU A 3 16.26 -20.03 21.12
C LEU A 3 17.33 -19.18 20.39
N PRO A 4 17.68 -19.49 19.13
CA PRO A 4 18.58 -18.64 18.36
C PRO A 4 17.98 -17.23 18.32
N LYS A 5 18.78 -16.22 18.63
CA LYS A 5 18.35 -14.82 18.45
C LYS A 5 18.12 -14.62 16.95
N GLU A 6 16.87 -14.35 16.57
CA GLU A 6 16.56 -13.93 15.21
C GLU A 6 17.36 -12.66 14.88
N ARG A 7 17.97 -12.64 13.70
CA ARG A 7 18.66 -11.45 13.20
C ARG A 7 17.61 -10.36 12.93
N ILE A 8 17.79 -9.20 13.50
CA ILE A 8 17.00 -8.01 13.20
C ILE A 8 17.74 -7.23 12.13
N TYR A 9 17.07 -7.02 11.01
CA TYR A 9 17.59 -6.24 9.88
C TYR A 9 17.18 -4.77 10.02
N THR A 10 17.85 -3.93 9.25
CA THR A 10 17.63 -2.48 9.22
C THR A 10 17.45 -1.99 7.79
N ILE A 11 17.08 -0.72 7.62
CA ILE A 11 16.97 -0.07 6.30
C ILE A 11 18.30 -0.12 5.55
N ASP A 12 19.44 -0.08 6.25
CA ASP A 12 20.75 -0.22 5.61
C ASP A 12 20.95 -1.59 4.95
N ASP A 13 20.35 -2.66 5.52
CA ASP A 13 20.36 -3.99 4.90
C ASP A 13 19.52 -3.99 3.61
N ILE A 14 18.45 -3.21 3.53
CA ILE A 14 17.64 -3.04 2.30
C ILE A 14 18.49 -2.34 1.22
N TYR A 15 19.16 -1.25 1.58
CA TYR A 15 20.03 -0.52 0.63
C TYR A 15 21.28 -1.31 0.20
N ALA A 16 21.67 -2.32 0.96
CA ALA A 16 22.79 -3.21 0.65
C ALA A 16 22.38 -4.42 -0.22
N LEU A 17 21.10 -4.56 -0.60
CA LEU A 17 20.68 -5.63 -1.50
C LEU A 17 21.37 -5.51 -2.86
N PRO A 18 21.66 -6.64 -3.53
CA PRO A 18 22.19 -6.62 -4.88
C PRO A 18 21.29 -5.88 -5.88
N ASP A 19 21.91 -5.31 -6.91
CA ASP A 19 21.18 -4.62 -7.98
C ASP A 19 20.10 -5.52 -8.59
N GLY A 20 18.87 -4.99 -8.67
CA GLY A 20 17.72 -5.71 -9.19
C GLY A 20 16.92 -6.51 -8.15
N GLU A 21 17.44 -6.67 -6.94
CA GLU A 21 16.67 -7.24 -5.83
C GLU A 21 15.91 -6.15 -5.07
N ARG A 22 14.66 -6.47 -4.71
CA ARG A 22 13.80 -5.59 -3.92
C ARG A 22 13.21 -6.36 -2.76
N ALA A 23 13.11 -5.69 -1.63
CA ALA A 23 12.48 -6.25 -0.45
C ALA A 23 11.81 -5.17 0.39
N GLU A 24 10.86 -5.59 1.19
CA GLU A 24 10.27 -4.81 2.27
C GLU A 24 10.88 -5.22 3.60
N LEU A 25 10.93 -4.30 4.53
CA LEU A 25 11.37 -4.51 5.90
C LEU A 25 10.21 -4.19 6.84
N ILE A 26 9.78 -5.16 7.62
CA ILE A 26 8.70 -5.00 8.59
C ILE A 26 9.17 -5.54 9.94
N ASP A 27 9.24 -4.68 10.94
CA ASP A 27 9.75 -5.00 12.28
C ASP A 27 11.13 -5.67 12.28
N GLY A 28 11.99 -5.27 11.34
CA GLY A 28 13.32 -5.83 11.20
C GLY A 28 13.37 -7.21 10.53
N GLN A 29 12.29 -7.65 9.89
CA GLN A 29 12.24 -8.86 9.06
C GLN A 29 12.18 -8.48 7.57
N ILE A 30 13.05 -9.09 6.76
CA ILE A 30 13.11 -8.86 5.31
C ILE A 30 12.13 -9.77 4.59
N TYR A 31 11.37 -9.19 3.68
CA TYR A 31 10.43 -9.87 2.79
C TYR A 31 10.78 -9.55 1.34
N MET A 32 11.39 -10.52 0.65
CA MET A 32 11.75 -10.36 -0.77
C MET A 32 10.50 -10.12 -1.63
N MET A 33 10.60 -9.22 -2.60
CA MET A 33 9.54 -8.90 -3.54
C MET A 33 9.77 -9.62 -4.87
N ALA A 34 8.69 -10.15 -5.45
CA ALA A 34 8.70 -10.71 -6.79
C ALA A 34 8.18 -9.70 -7.82
N PRO A 35 8.59 -9.78 -9.09
CA PRO A 35 8.03 -8.95 -10.14
C PRO A 35 6.51 -9.19 -10.27
N PRO A 36 5.70 -8.12 -10.41
CA PRO A 36 4.27 -8.26 -10.60
C PRO A 36 3.93 -8.81 -11.99
N ASN A 37 2.76 -9.46 -12.12
CA ASN A 37 2.25 -9.90 -13.40
C ASN A 37 1.52 -8.75 -14.14
N THR A 38 1.17 -8.99 -15.43
CA THR A 38 0.52 -7.98 -16.28
C THR A 38 -0.80 -7.48 -15.70
N ARG A 39 -1.67 -8.38 -15.19
CA ARG A 39 -2.97 -8.00 -14.63
C ARG A 39 -2.82 -7.08 -13.41
N HIS A 40 -1.87 -7.38 -12.55
CA HIS A 40 -1.50 -6.53 -11.42
C HIS A 40 -1.11 -5.12 -11.89
N GLN A 41 -0.22 -5.03 -12.91
CA GLN A 41 0.24 -3.75 -13.45
C GLN A 41 -0.90 -2.94 -14.07
N VAL A 42 -1.84 -3.58 -14.77
CA VAL A 42 -3.02 -2.91 -15.34
C VAL A 42 -3.85 -2.30 -14.21
N ILE A 43 -4.18 -3.08 -13.17
CA ILE A 43 -4.97 -2.59 -12.04
C ILE A 43 -4.31 -1.39 -11.37
N VAL A 44 -3.02 -1.49 -11.06
CA VAL A 44 -2.27 -0.39 -10.40
C VAL A 44 -2.25 0.85 -11.29
N GLY A 45 -1.99 0.68 -12.59
CA GLY A 45 -1.91 1.79 -13.55
C GLY A 45 -3.25 2.53 -13.70
N GLU A 46 -4.35 1.81 -13.87
CA GLU A 46 -5.68 2.39 -14.02
C GLU A 46 -6.17 3.06 -12.73
N LEU A 47 -5.93 2.44 -11.57
CA LEU A 47 -6.21 3.06 -10.27
C LEU A 47 -5.43 4.34 -10.07
N TYR A 48 -4.13 4.33 -10.40
CA TYR A 48 -3.31 5.53 -10.34
C TYR A 48 -3.88 6.65 -11.22
N ALA A 49 -4.23 6.33 -12.47
CA ALA A 49 -4.78 7.30 -13.41
C ALA A 49 -6.11 7.89 -12.90
N THR A 50 -7.00 7.03 -12.41
CA THR A 50 -8.30 7.42 -11.86
C THR A 50 -8.15 8.35 -10.66
N ILE A 51 -7.37 7.95 -9.67
CA ILE A 51 -7.14 8.72 -8.44
C ILE A 51 -6.45 10.05 -8.77
N ARG A 52 -5.40 10.02 -9.61
CA ARG A 52 -4.68 11.23 -10.03
C ARG A 52 -5.59 12.23 -10.74
N ASN A 53 -6.42 11.76 -11.67
CA ASN A 53 -7.32 12.61 -12.42
C ASN A 53 -8.40 13.22 -11.50
N TYR A 54 -8.94 12.43 -10.59
CA TYR A 54 -9.87 12.92 -9.57
C TYR A 54 -9.24 14.03 -8.72
N ILE A 55 -8.07 13.80 -8.12
CA ILE A 55 -7.38 14.78 -7.28
C ILE A 55 -7.13 16.08 -8.07
N LYS A 56 -6.69 15.98 -9.32
CA LYS A 56 -6.49 17.15 -10.19
C LYS A 56 -7.78 17.90 -10.48
N SER A 57 -8.87 17.20 -10.77
CA SER A 57 -10.17 17.82 -11.07
C SER A 57 -10.72 18.62 -9.89
N LYS A 58 -10.36 18.22 -8.67
CA LYS A 58 -10.73 18.90 -7.42
C LYS A 58 -9.72 19.96 -6.97
N SER A 59 -8.65 20.20 -7.74
CA SER A 59 -7.51 21.03 -7.32
C SER A 59 -6.93 20.60 -5.96
N GLY A 60 -6.98 19.32 -5.68
CA GLY A 60 -6.52 18.72 -4.41
C GLY A 60 -5.00 18.75 -4.29
N SER A 61 -4.51 18.80 -3.05
CA SER A 61 -3.07 18.83 -2.73
C SER A 61 -2.44 17.45 -2.61
N CYS A 62 -3.24 16.39 -2.46
CA CYS A 62 -2.74 15.02 -2.32
C CYS A 62 -2.05 14.56 -3.61
N LYS A 63 -1.10 13.64 -3.46
CA LYS A 63 -0.39 13.04 -4.59
C LYS A 63 -0.39 11.52 -4.49
N PRO A 64 -0.78 10.82 -5.57
CA PRO A 64 -0.62 9.37 -5.65
C PRO A 64 0.79 9.04 -6.14
N TYR A 65 1.36 7.96 -5.60
CA TYR A 65 2.65 7.39 -5.96
C TYR A 65 2.49 5.89 -6.20
N VAL A 66 3.16 5.36 -7.22
CA VAL A 66 3.21 3.93 -7.52
C VAL A 66 4.54 3.33 -7.12
N SER A 67 4.55 2.05 -6.80
CA SER A 67 5.78 1.28 -6.52
C SER A 67 6.74 1.32 -7.73
N PRO A 68 8.07 1.41 -7.52
CA PRO A 68 8.74 1.51 -6.22
C PRO A 68 8.67 2.91 -5.62
N PHE A 69 8.02 3.03 -4.49
CA PHE A 69 7.97 4.27 -3.71
C PHE A 69 8.07 3.90 -2.23
N ALA A 70 9.15 4.29 -1.60
CA ALA A 70 9.43 3.91 -0.22
C ALA A 70 8.49 4.61 0.77
N VAL A 71 7.97 3.84 1.72
CA VAL A 71 7.21 4.34 2.87
C VAL A 71 7.92 3.88 4.15
N PHE A 72 8.42 4.85 4.90
CA PHE A 72 9.03 4.66 6.22
C PHE A 72 7.94 4.85 7.27
N LEU A 73 7.15 3.80 7.55
CA LEU A 73 5.92 3.90 8.35
C LEU A 73 6.12 4.48 9.73
N ASN A 74 7.18 4.06 10.39
CA ASN A 74 7.59 4.58 11.70
C ASN A 74 8.90 5.34 11.51
N GLU A 75 9.17 6.30 12.35
CA GLU A 75 10.46 6.98 12.37
C GLU A 75 11.55 6.11 13.01
N ASP A 76 11.60 4.84 12.61
CA ASP A 76 12.58 3.85 13.04
C ASP A 76 13.37 3.32 11.83
N ASN A 77 14.40 2.53 12.07
CA ASN A 77 15.19 1.93 11.01
C ASN A 77 14.80 0.47 10.69
N LYS A 78 13.57 0.05 11.07
CA LYS A 78 13.10 -1.35 10.99
C LYS A 78 11.87 -1.54 10.13
N ASN A 79 11.33 -0.43 9.56
CA ASN A 79 10.13 -0.46 8.75
C ASN A 79 10.34 0.34 7.45
N TYR A 80 10.39 -0.39 6.33
CA TYR A 80 10.52 0.11 4.97
C TYR A 80 9.59 -0.71 4.08
N ILE A 81 8.56 -0.10 3.53
CA ILE A 81 7.56 -0.78 2.71
C ILE A 81 7.44 -0.06 1.37
N GLU A 82 7.17 -0.79 0.30
CA GLU A 82 6.91 -0.25 -1.03
C GLU A 82 5.50 -0.67 -1.50
N PRO A 83 4.43 -0.01 -1.02
CA PRO A 83 3.07 -0.35 -1.43
C PRO A 83 2.86 -0.18 -2.93
N ASP A 84 1.97 -0.95 -3.52
CA ASP A 84 1.68 -0.86 -4.96
C ASP A 84 1.20 0.52 -5.37
N LEU A 85 0.33 1.14 -4.55
CA LEU A 85 -0.11 2.51 -4.72
C LEU A 85 -0.32 3.19 -3.36
N THR A 86 0.15 4.42 -3.26
CA THR A 86 0.14 5.22 -2.03
C THR A 86 -0.36 6.61 -2.33
N VAL A 87 -1.29 7.16 -1.54
CA VAL A 87 -1.72 8.56 -1.61
C VAL A 87 -1.25 9.30 -0.38
N VAL A 88 -0.56 10.42 -0.59
CA VAL A 88 -0.04 11.28 0.48
C VAL A 88 -0.61 12.68 0.33
N CYS A 89 -1.28 13.18 1.37
CA CYS A 89 -1.92 14.49 1.39
C CYS A 89 -1.08 15.57 2.07
N SER A 90 -0.08 15.18 2.86
CA SER A 90 0.83 16.10 3.54
C SER A 90 2.18 16.17 2.81
N PRO A 91 2.46 17.24 2.05
CA PRO A 91 3.72 17.36 1.29
C PRO A 91 4.98 17.24 2.15
N ASN A 92 4.90 17.67 3.42
CA ASN A 92 6.03 17.63 4.35
C ASN A 92 6.49 16.21 4.72
N LYS A 93 5.66 15.18 4.43
CA LYS A 93 6.02 13.79 4.63
C LYS A 93 6.87 13.20 3.49
N VAL A 94 7.00 13.91 2.37
CA VAL A 94 7.65 13.37 1.16
C VAL A 94 8.94 14.11 0.87
N ASP A 95 10.02 13.36 0.71
CA ASP A 95 11.31 13.84 0.21
C ASP A 95 11.80 13.00 -0.98
N GLU A 96 13.08 13.13 -1.35
CA GLU A 96 13.69 12.36 -2.45
C GLU A 96 13.78 10.85 -2.17
N LYS A 97 13.71 10.43 -0.90
CA LYS A 97 13.79 9.03 -0.50
C LYS A 97 12.43 8.33 -0.45
N GLY A 98 11.35 9.09 -0.22
CA GLY A 98 10.00 8.54 -0.11
C GLY A 98 9.11 9.26 0.88
N CYS A 99 8.14 8.55 1.45
CA CYS A 99 7.20 9.04 2.45
C CYS A 99 7.67 8.67 3.86
N HIS A 100 7.78 9.67 4.73
CA HIS A 100 8.12 9.51 6.14
C HIS A 100 6.85 9.59 7.00
N GLY A 101 6.56 8.51 7.71
CA GLY A 101 5.31 8.31 8.45
C GLY A 101 4.20 7.71 7.59
N ALA A 102 3.00 7.64 8.16
CA ALA A 102 1.86 7.03 7.50
C ALA A 102 1.35 7.87 6.32
N PRO A 103 1.18 7.27 5.12
CA PRO A 103 0.39 7.86 4.04
C PRO A 103 -1.10 7.91 4.41
N ASP A 104 -1.89 8.65 3.64
CA ASP A 104 -3.33 8.76 3.86
C ASP A 104 -4.09 7.53 3.36
N TRP A 105 -3.73 7.02 2.19
CA TRP A 105 -4.36 5.84 1.60
C TRP A 105 -3.31 4.91 1.00
N VAL A 106 -3.46 3.63 1.26
CA VAL A 106 -2.60 2.56 0.72
C VAL A 106 -3.46 1.55 -0.03
N ILE A 107 -3.01 1.14 -1.20
CA ILE A 107 -3.62 0.08 -2.00
C ILE A 107 -2.57 -0.98 -2.30
N GLU A 108 -2.90 -2.23 -2.00
CA GLU A 108 -2.10 -3.41 -2.36
C GLU A 108 -2.91 -4.31 -3.30
N VAL A 109 -2.30 -4.71 -4.39
CA VAL A 109 -2.87 -5.67 -5.34
C VAL A 109 -2.19 -7.02 -5.10
N VAL A 110 -2.88 -7.94 -4.46
CA VAL A 110 -2.26 -9.18 -4.00
C VAL A 110 -1.90 -10.13 -5.13
N SER A 111 -0.75 -10.76 -4.99
CA SER A 111 -0.34 -11.91 -5.79
C SER A 111 -0.46 -13.21 -4.98
N PRO A 112 -0.48 -14.40 -5.61
CA PRO A 112 -0.61 -15.66 -4.90
C PRO A 112 0.41 -15.87 -3.78
N ALA A 113 1.62 -15.34 -3.96
CA ALA A 113 2.74 -15.58 -3.07
C ALA A 113 2.72 -14.72 -1.78
N ILE A 114 1.99 -13.60 -1.75
CA ILE A 114 2.09 -12.59 -0.68
C ILE A 114 0.77 -12.25 0.01
N GLN A 115 -0.32 -12.97 -0.32
CA GLN A 115 -1.65 -12.72 0.26
C GLN A 115 -1.66 -12.66 1.79
N SER A 116 -1.02 -13.62 2.46
CA SER A 116 -1.05 -13.70 3.92
C SER A 116 -0.39 -12.50 4.59
N LYS A 117 0.61 -11.90 3.94
CA LYS A 117 1.31 -10.71 4.43
C LYS A 117 0.41 -9.48 4.38
N ASP A 118 -0.28 -9.26 3.25
CA ASP A 118 -1.15 -8.09 3.05
C ASP A 118 -2.39 -8.14 3.96
N TYR A 119 -3.01 -9.32 4.09
CA TYR A 119 -4.17 -9.53 4.98
C TYR A 119 -3.82 -9.61 6.47
N GLY A 120 -2.57 -9.77 6.82
CA GLY A 120 -2.11 -9.96 8.20
C GLY A 120 -1.21 -8.82 8.67
N ILE A 121 0.10 -8.99 8.46
CA ILE A 121 1.13 -8.10 9.04
C ILE A 121 0.96 -6.66 8.55
N LYS A 122 0.77 -6.44 7.25
CA LYS A 122 0.61 -5.10 6.67
C LYS A 122 -0.67 -4.43 7.15
N LEU A 123 -1.80 -5.15 7.20
CA LEU A 123 -3.06 -4.62 7.73
C LEU A 123 -2.87 -4.05 9.14
N PHE A 124 -2.24 -4.83 10.02
CA PHE A 124 -1.96 -4.38 11.38
C PHE A 124 -1.02 -3.16 11.40
N LYS A 125 0.05 -3.20 10.59
CA LYS A 125 1.03 -2.11 10.53
C LYS A 125 0.44 -0.80 10.03
N TYR A 126 -0.33 -0.83 8.94
CA TYR A 126 -0.97 0.37 8.41
C TYR A 126 -1.95 0.97 9.41
N ARG A 127 -2.78 0.14 10.05
CA ARG A 127 -3.70 0.60 11.09
C ARG A 127 -2.95 1.28 12.26
N MET A 128 -1.92 0.63 12.79
CA MET A 128 -1.16 1.15 13.94
C MET A 128 -0.32 2.38 13.63
N SER A 129 0.09 2.55 12.38
CA SER A 129 0.92 3.69 11.95
C SER A 129 0.11 4.96 11.64
N GLY A 130 -1.22 4.86 11.57
CA GLY A 130 -2.09 6.01 11.29
C GLY A 130 -2.41 6.21 9.80
N VAL A 131 -2.32 5.18 8.98
CA VAL A 131 -2.94 5.16 7.64
C VAL A 131 -4.45 5.32 7.84
N ARG A 132 -5.10 6.14 6.99
CA ARG A 132 -6.53 6.44 7.12
C ARG A 132 -7.39 5.41 6.41
N GLU A 133 -6.93 4.96 5.22
CA GLU A 133 -7.65 3.99 4.40
C GLU A 133 -6.70 2.97 3.79
N TYR A 134 -7.10 1.69 3.77
CA TYR A 134 -6.33 0.61 3.19
C TYR A 134 -7.21 -0.31 2.34
N TRP A 135 -6.80 -0.52 1.08
CA TRP A 135 -7.46 -1.44 0.17
C TRP A 135 -6.58 -2.64 -0.14
N ILE A 136 -7.17 -3.83 -0.08
CA ILE A 136 -6.54 -5.07 -0.57
C ILE A 136 -7.36 -5.57 -1.75
N ILE A 137 -6.79 -5.46 -2.94
CA ILE A 137 -7.41 -5.89 -4.19
C ILE A 137 -6.91 -7.29 -4.53
N ASN A 138 -7.83 -8.23 -4.67
CA ASN A 138 -7.51 -9.62 -5.00
C ASN A 138 -8.02 -9.99 -6.39
N PRO A 139 -7.15 -9.92 -7.44
CA PRO A 139 -7.57 -10.20 -8.81
C PRO A 139 -7.96 -11.66 -9.06
N MET A 140 -7.46 -12.59 -8.25
CA MET A 140 -7.77 -14.02 -8.38
C MET A 140 -9.18 -14.34 -7.91
N LYS A 141 -9.66 -13.62 -6.90
CA LYS A 141 -10.99 -13.80 -6.32
C LYS A 141 -12.00 -12.78 -6.84
N GLY A 142 -11.56 -11.73 -7.54
CA GLY A 142 -12.41 -10.61 -8.00
C GLY A 142 -13.03 -9.82 -6.85
N ILE A 143 -12.28 -9.61 -5.77
CA ILE A 143 -12.77 -8.93 -4.56
C ILE A 143 -11.81 -7.82 -4.10
N VAL A 144 -12.38 -6.84 -3.40
CA VAL A 144 -11.66 -5.76 -2.73
C VAL A 144 -12.06 -5.73 -1.26
N ASN A 145 -11.08 -5.82 -0.36
CA ASN A 145 -11.27 -5.51 1.05
C ASN A 145 -10.92 -4.04 1.26
N VAL A 146 -11.86 -3.27 1.76
CA VAL A 146 -11.69 -1.87 2.15
C VAL A 146 -11.64 -1.79 3.66
N TYR A 147 -10.64 -1.12 4.18
CA TYR A 147 -10.49 -0.82 5.61
C TYR A 147 -10.45 0.68 5.79
N ASP A 148 -11.50 1.23 6.39
CA ASP A 148 -11.54 2.60 6.88
C ASP A 148 -11.07 2.60 8.34
N PHE A 149 -9.88 3.14 8.57
CA PHE A 149 -9.30 3.17 9.92
C PHE A 149 -9.75 4.37 10.75
N GLU A 150 -10.39 5.36 10.12
CA GLU A 150 -10.96 6.52 10.82
C GLU A 150 -12.42 6.27 11.23
N ASN A 151 -13.15 5.49 10.39
CA ASN A 151 -14.56 5.24 10.61
C ASN A 151 -14.91 3.80 10.20
N GLU A 152 -15.11 2.92 11.18
CA GLU A 152 -15.35 1.50 10.94
C GLU A 152 -16.54 1.21 10.01
N SER A 153 -17.51 2.12 9.89
CA SER A 153 -18.64 1.97 8.97
C SER A 153 -18.26 1.97 7.49
N GLY A 154 -17.08 2.49 7.15
CA GLY A 154 -16.52 2.44 5.78
C GLY A 154 -15.82 1.14 5.43
N THR A 155 -15.60 0.26 6.42
CA THR A 155 -14.93 -1.03 6.20
C THR A 155 -15.89 -2.04 5.58
N GLY A 156 -15.44 -2.72 4.51
CA GLY A 156 -16.29 -3.68 3.79
C GLY A 156 -15.55 -4.60 2.84
N LEU A 157 -16.28 -5.61 2.34
CA LEU A 157 -15.86 -6.53 1.30
C LEU A 157 -16.74 -6.30 0.07
N TYR A 158 -16.10 -6.06 -1.07
CA TYR A 158 -16.75 -5.73 -2.34
C TYR A 158 -16.31 -6.69 -3.43
N SER A 159 -17.19 -6.93 -4.41
CA SER A 159 -16.81 -7.55 -5.69
C SER A 159 -16.19 -6.50 -6.61
N PHE A 160 -15.57 -6.94 -7.71
CA PHE A 160 -15.04 -6.00 -8.71
C PHE A 160 -16.13 -5.21 -9.44
N ASP A 161 -17.37 -5.70 -9.44
CA ASP A 161 -18.52 -5.04 -10.09
C ASP A 161 -19.24 -4.06 -9.16
N ASP A 162 -18.89 -4.04 -7.87
CA ASP A 162 -19.49 -3.14 -6.92
C ASP A 162 -18.93 -1.71 -7.05
N GLU A 163 -19.79 -0.72 -6.83
CA GLU A 163 -19.37 0.67 -6.67
C GLU A 163 -18.77 0.88 -5.28
N ILE A 164 -17.47 1.09 -5.20
CA ILE A 164 -16.74 1.23 -3.95
C ILE A 164 -16.51 2.71 -3.68
N LEU A 165 -17.12 3.24 -2.63
CA LEU A 165 -16.86 4.60 -2.16
C LEU A 165 -15.49 4.67 -1.49
N VAL A 166 -14.71 5.68 -1.87
CA VAL A 166 -13.40 5.96 -1.25
C VAL A 166 -13.62 6.72 0.04
N CYS A 167 -13.14 6.20 1.16
CA CYS A 167 -13.42 6.78 2.49
C CYS A 167 -12.83 8.18 2.65
N ILE A 168 -11.58 8.39 2.21
CA ILE A 168 -10.93 9.71 2.28
C ILE A 168 -11.42 10.70 1.20
N TYR A 169 -12.18 10.24 0.22
CA TYR A 169 -12.77 11.05 -0.86
C TYR A 169 -14.25 10.69 -1.06
N PRO A 170 -15.17 11.23 -0.25
CA PRO A 170 -16.55 10.76 -0.19
C PRO A 170 -17.39 10.98 -1.47
N ASP A 171 -16.87 11.73 -2.43
CA ASP A 171 -17.44 11.93 -3.76
C ASP A 171 -16.67 11.20 -4.89
N LEU A 172 -15.76 10.30 -4.53
CA LEU A 172 -15.11 9.39 -5.45
C LEU A 172 -15.60 7.96 -5.22
N SER A 173 -16.13 7.35 -6.27
CA SER A 173 -16.39 5.91 -6.31
C SER A 173 -15.58 5.24 -7.40
N ILE A 174 -15.24 3.98 -7.20
CA ILE A 174 -14.44 3.17 -8.12
C ILE A 174 -15.12 1.82 -8.32
N VAL A 175 -15.30 1.41 -9.58
CA VAL A 175 -15.71 0.06 -9.99
C VAL A 175 -14.51 -0.60 -10.65
N ILE A 176 -13.97 -1.65 -10.03
CA ILE A 176 -12.72 -2.26 -10.52
C ILE A 176 -12.87 -2.90 -11.90
N SER A 177 -14.03 -3.55 -12.16
CA SER A 177 -14.27 -4.17 -13.47
C SER A 177 -14.32 -3.18 -14.63
N GLU A 178 -14.62 -1.90 -14.38
CA GLU A 178 -14.61 -0.85 -15.41
C GLU A 178 -13.19 -0.36 -15.75
N LEU A 179 -12.20 -0.73 -14.93
CA LEU A 179 -10.79 -0.40 -15.13
C LEU A 179 -10.03 -1.48 -15.91
N LEU A 180 -10.64 -2.63 -16.16
CA LEU A 180 -10.04 -3.81 -16.79
C LEU A 180 -10.57 -4.02 -18.20
#